data_1ae5fc3b15a01e84a6612f5d43a00d2a
#
_entry.id   1ae5fc3b15a01e84a6612f5d43a00d2a
#
_cell.length_a   1.000
_cell.length_b   1.000
_cell.length_c   1.000
_cell.angle_alpha   90.00
_cell.angle_beta   90.00
_cell.angle_gamma   90.00
#
_symmetry.space_group_name_H-M   'P 1'
#
loop_
_entity.id
_entity.type
_entity.pdbx_description
1 polymer ?
#
loop_
_entity_poly.entity_id
_entity_poly.type
_entity_poly.pdbx_seq_one_letter_code
_entity_poly.pdbx_strand_id
1 'polypeptide(L)'
;GFGQDAEKIAAETRWRKQTLLFSATLEGELLVDFAERLLNDPVKIDAEPSRRERKKINQWYYHADSNEHKIKLLARFIETEKVSRGIVFVRRREDVRELSETLRKRGIRSTYLEGDMAQTQRNNAIDKLKSGVVTVLVATDVAARGIDIDDVTHVMNFDLPYSADTYLHRIG
;
A
#
# COMPACT_ATOMS: atom_id res chain seq x y z
N GLY A 1 -16.40 -3.64 2.09
CA GLY A 1 -16.11 -2.49 1.24
C GLY A 1 -17.37 -1.85 0.71
N PHE A 2 -17.25 -0.85 -0.14
CA PHE A 2 -18.35 -0.02 -0.64
C PHE A 2 -19.20 -0.67 -1.76
N GLY A 3 -19.12 -1.98 -1.98
CA GLY A 3 -19.80 -2.67 -3.08
C GLY A 3 -21.32 -2.42 -3.09
N GLN A 4 -21.98 -2.58 -1.94
CA GLN A 4 -23.43 -2.36 -1.83
C GLN A 4 -23.82 -0.88 -2.08
N ASP A 5 -22.99 0.07 -1.65
CA ASP A 5 -23.25 1.49 -1.88
C ASP A 5 -23.06 1.85 -3.36
N ALA A 6 -22.06 1.28 -4.01
CA ALA A 6 -21.86 1.44 -5.46
C ALA A 6 -23.01 0.84 -6.27
N GLU A 7 -23.55 -0.32 -5.88
CA GLU A 7 -24.73 -0.92 -6.50
C GLU A 7 -25.97 -0.03 -6.36
N LYS A 8 -26.20 0.56 -5.16
CA LYS A 8 -27.29 1.50 -4.94
C LYS A 8 -27.16 2.74 -5.83
N ILE A 9 -25.97 3.33 -5.88
CA ILE A 9 -25.69 4.48 -6.76
C ILE A 9 -25.94 4.12 -8.22
N ALA A 10 -25.48 2.95 -8.65
CA ALA A 10 -25.70 2.47 -10.00
C ALA A 10 -27.20 2.26 -10.32
N ALA A 11 -27.99 1.78 -9.37
CA ALA A 11 -29.44 1.62 -9.51
C ALA A 11 -30.16 2.96 -9.63
N GLU A 12 -29.75 3.99 -8.89
CA GLU A 12 -30.33 5.34 -8.95
C GLU A 12 -29.91 6.11 -10.22
N THR A 13 -28.77 5.79 -10.81
CA THR A 13 -28.25 6.43 -12.03
C THR A 13 -28.66 5.70 -13.31
N ARG A 14 -29.94 5.37 -13.47
CA ARG A 14 -30.47 4.57 -14.59
C ARG A 14 -30.22 5.17 -15.97
N TRP A 15 -30.10 6.50 -16.05
CA TRP A 15 -29.89 7.24 -17.29
C TRP A 15 -28.42 7.35 -17.72
N ARG A 16 -27.50 6.73 -16.96
CA ARG A 16 -26.08 6.71 -17.35
C ARG A 16 -25.90 6.02 -18.69
N LYS A 17 -25.12 6.63 -19.56
CA LYS A 17 -24.83 6.10 -20.90
C LYS A 17 -23.68 5.11 -20.92
N GLN A 18 -22.81 5.16 -19.89
CA GLN A 18 -21.61 4.34 -19.81
C GLN A 18 -21.28 4.03 -18.36
N THR A 19 -20.77 2.83 -18.14
CA THR A 19 -20.20 2.41 -16.86
C THR A 19 -18.77 1.93 -17.11
N LEU A 20 -17.81 2.47 -16.34
CA LEU A 20 -16.42 2.07 -16.39
C LEU A 20 -16.03 1.52 -15.03
N LEU A 21 -15.43 0.35 -15.00
CA LEU A 21 -14.89 -0.28 -13.81
C LEU A 21 -13.37 -0.40 -13.96
N PHE A 22 -12.64 0.19 -13.02
CA PHE A 22 -11.19 0.09 -12.96
C PHE A 22 -10.78 -0.70 -11.73
N SER A 23 -9.86 -1.64 -11.89
CA SER A 23 -9.29 -2.42 -10.81
C SER A 23 -7.84 -2.74 -11.13
N ALA A 24 -6.99 -2.77 -10.10
CA ALA A 24 -5.61 -3.21 -10.23
C ALA A 24 -5.51 -4.73 -10.49
N THR A 25 -6.49 -5.51 -10.04
CA THR A 25 -6.63 -6.94 -10.29
C THR A 25 -8.06 -7.22 -10.69
N LEU A 26 -8.27 -7.99 -11.75
CA LEU A 26 -9.59 -8.47 -12.19
C LEU A 26 -9.81 -9.93 -11.79
N GLU A 27 -8.99 -10.46 -10.89
CA GLU A 27 -9.06 -11.81 -10.38
C GLU A 27 -9.77 -11.83 -9.03
N GLY A 28 -10.61 -12.84 -8.83
CA GLY A 28 -11.40 -13.04 -7.62
C GLY A 28 -12.90 -13.05 -7.88
N GLU A 29 -13.57 -14.12 -7.43
CA GLU A 29 -15.01 -14.35 -7.65
C GLU A 29 -15.87 -13.13 -7.26
N LEU A 30 -15.59 -12.52 -6.11
CA LEU A 30 -16.37 -11.37 -5.62
C LEU A 30 -16.29 -10.13 -6.54
N LEU A 31 -15.15 -9.90 -7.18
CA LEU A 31 -15.01 -8.77 -8.10
C LEU A 31 -15.65 -9.06 -9.44
N VAL A 32 -15.54 -10.29 -9.92
CA VAL A 32 -16.19 -10.75 -11.15
C VAL A 32 -17.70 -10.65 -11.00
N ASP A 33 -18.27 -11.21 -9.93
CA ASP A 33 -19.71 -11.11 -9.62
C ASP A 33 -20.19 -9.65 -9.51
N PHE A 34 -19.38 -8.79 -8.90
CA PHE A 34 -19.70 -7.37 -8.80
C PHE A 34 -19.69 -6.68 -10.18
N ALA A 35 -18.71 -6.99 -11.01
CA ALA A 35 -18.61 -6.47 -12.36
C ALA A 35 -19.79 -6.92 -13.24
N GLU A 36 -20.17 -8.19 -13.18
CA GLU A 36 -21.31 -8.76 -13.91
C GLU A 36 -22.64 -8.10 -13.53
N ARG A 37 -22.81 -7.73 -12.25
CA ARG A 37 -24.03 -7.00 -11.81
C ARG A 37 -24.09 -5.56 -12.27
N LEU A 38 -22.95 -4.91 -12.49
CA LEU A 38 -22.90 -3.48 -12.82
C LEU A 38 -22.71 -3.18 -14.30
N LEU A 39 -22.08 -4.07 -15.03
CA LEU A 39 -21.70 -3.88 -16.42
C LEU A 39 -22.63 -4.66 -17.34
N ASN A 40 -22.87 -4.13 -18.53
CA ASN A 40 -23.65 -4.78 -19.56
C ASN A 40 -22.76 -4.96 -20.79
N ASP A 41 -22.48 -6.22 -21.15
CA ASP A 41 -21.60 -6.60 -22.27
C ASP A 41 -20.28 -5.78 -22.29
N PRO A 42 -19.46 -5.86 -21.22
CA PRO A 42 -18.30 -4.98 -21.07
C PRO A 42 -17.15 -5.40 -22.00
N VAL A 43 -16.47 -4.42 -22.55
CA VAL A 43 -15.15 -4.62 -23.16
C VAL A 43 -14.11 -4.67 -22.06
N LYS A 44 -13.44 -5.81 -21.90
CA LYS A 44 -12.34 -5.97 -20.95
C LYS A 44 -11.04 -5.47 -21.59
N ILE A 45 -10.44 -4.48 -20.96
CA ILE A 45 -9.12 -3.96 -21.33
C ILE A 45 -8.15 -4.35 -20.22
N ASP A 46 -7.18 -5.17 -20.55
CA ASP A 46 -6.09 -5.54 -19.66
C ASP A 46 -4.88 -4.65 -19.95
N ALA A 47 -4.56 -3.79 -19.00
CA ALA A 47 -3.44 -2.86 -19.08
C ALA A 47 -2.29 -3.29 -18.15
N GLU A 48 -2.13 -4.59 -17.91
CA GLU A 48 -1.04 -5.08 -17.04
C GLU A 48 0.33 -4.61 -17.55
N PRO A 49 1.17 -4.09 -16.64
CA PRO A 49 2.54 -3.76 -17.00
C PRO A 49 3.24 -5.02 -17.50
N SER A 50 3.98 -4.88 -18.60
CA SER A 50 4.68 -5.97 -19.21
C SER A 50 5.62 -6.67 -18.20
N ARG A 51 5.87 -7.98 -18.37
CA ARG A 51 6.85 -8.71 -17.55
C ARG A 51 8.22 -8.03 -17.48
N ARG A 52 8.57 -7.18 -18.47
CA ARG A 52 9.80 -6.39 -18.50
C ARG A 52 9.79 -5.23 -17.49
N GLU A 53 8.66 -4.61 -17.25
CA GLU A 53 8.53 -3.52 -16.28
C GLU A 53 8.54 -4.04 -14.84
N ARG A 54 7.91 -5.19 -14.58
CA ARG A 54 7.98 -5.88 -13.27
C ARG A 54 9.41 -6.36 -12.92
N LYS A 55 10.26 -6.65 -13.92
CA LYS A 55 11.67 -7.05 -13.71
C LYS A 55 12.59 -5.92 -13.23
N LYS A 56 12.12 -4.69 -13.20
CA LYS A 56 12.90 -3.54 -12.72
C LYS A 56 12.93 -3.41 -11.18
N ILE A 57 12.08 -4.16 -10.49
CA ILE A 57 12.04 -4.12 -9.01
C ILE A 57 13.00 -5.20 -8.49
N ASN A 58 14.07 -4.76 -7.84
CA ASN A 58 14.97 -5.66 -7.15
C ASN A 58 14.32 -6.11 -5.84
N GLN A 59 14.33 -7.40 -5.55
CA GLN A 59 13.68 -7.97 -4.39
C GLN A 59 14.68 -8.80 -3.59
N TRP A 60 14.72 -8.58 -2.27
CA TRP A 60 15.54 -9.32 -1.33
C TRP A 60 14.71 -9.79 -0.15
N TYR A 61 15.15 -10.82 0.51
CA TYR A 61 14.56 -11.28 1.76
C TYR A 61 15.65 -11.53 2.80
N TYR A 62 15.29 -11.35 4.05
CA TYR A 62 16.16 -11.53 5.20
C TYR A 62 15.49 -12.44 6.22
N HIS A 63 16.26 -13.35 6.80
CA HIS A 63 15.80 -14.16 7.92
C HIS A 63 16.00 -13.38 9.23
N ALA A 64 14.99 -13.44 10.09
CA ALA A 64 15.05 -12.85 11.43
C ALA A 64 14.55 -13.87 12.45
N ASP A 65 15.33 -14.07 13.50
CA ASP A 65 15.06 -15.08 14.54
C ASP A 65 14.09 -14.58 15.61
N SER A 66 13.93 -13.26 15.70
CA SER A 66 13.06 -12.62 16.68
C SER A 66 12.58 -11.26 16.17
N ASN A 67 11.55 -10.70 16.82
CA ASN A 67 11.06 -9.37 16.49
C ASN A 67 12.13 -8.29 16.72
N GLU A 68 12.93 -8.43 17.79
CA GLU A 68 14.04 -7.51 18.05
C GLU A 68 15.10 -7.59 16.95
N HIS A 69 15.46 -8.80 16.50
CA HIS A 69 16.39 -9.00 15.39
C HIS A 69 15.85 -8.38 14.09
N LYS A 70 14.56 -8.56 13.83
CA LYS A 70 13.86 -7.98 12.68
C LYS A 70 13.93 -6.44 12.66
N ILE A 71 13.72 -5.80 13.81
CA ILE A 71 13.87 -4.35 13.97
C ILE A 71 15.31 -3.90 13.73
N LYS A 72 16.29 -4.63 14.25
CA LYS A 72 17.71 -4.33 14.02
C LYS A 72 18.10 -4.44 12.56
N LEU A 73 17.63 -5.49 11.86
CA LEU A 73 17.84 -5.67 10.42
C LEU A 73 17.22 -4.54 9.62
N LEU A 74 15.96 -4.17 9.91
CA LEU A 74 15.26 -3.07 9.26
C LEU A 74 16.02 -1.75 9.43
N ALA A 75 16.41 -1.41 10.66
CA ALA A 75 17.14 -0.19 10.95
C ALA A 75 18.49 -0.13 10.19
N ARG A 76 19.25 -1.23 10.24
CA ARG A 76 20.53 -1.35 9.53
C ARG A 76 20.35 -1.21 8.02
N PHE A 77 19.31 -1.86 7.45
CA PHE A 77 19.01 -1.75 6.02
C PHE A 77 18.73 -0.30 5.61
N ILE A 78 17.87 0.40 6.37
CA ILE A 78 17.51 1.80 6.09
C ILE A 78 18.77 2.68 6.08
N GLU A 79 19.70 2.48 7.01
CA GLU A 79 20.94 3.25 7.10
C GLU A 79 21.94 2.89 5.99
N THR A 80 22.12 1.58 5.73
CA THR A 80 23.11 1.08 4.75
C THR A 80 22.71 1.44 3.32
N GLU A 81 21.46 1.24 2.96
CA GLU A 81 20.94 1.52 1.62
C GLU A 81 20.59 3.00 1.43
N LYS A 82 20.80 3.84 2.45
CA LYS A 82 20.50 5.27 2.42
C LYS A 82 19.10 5.56 1.94
N VAL A 83 18.13 4.82 2.49
CA VAL A 83 16.71 4.95 2.14
C VAL A 83 16.26 6.39 2.29
N SER A 84 15.78 6.99 1.21
CA SER A 84 15.33 8.39 1.19
C SER A 84 13.82 8.54 1.29
N ARG A 85 13.08 7.64 0.63
CA ARG A 85 11.61 7.57 0.68
C ARG A 85 11.19 6.09 0.77
N GLY A 86 11.14 5.58 2.00
CA GLY A 86 10.80 4.20 2.29
C GLY A 86 9.39 4.05 2.85
N ILE A 87 8.68 2.98 2.43
CA ILE A 87 7.44 2.56 3.07
C ILE A 87 7.70 1.23 3.78
N VAL A 88 7.35 1.16 5.07
CA VAL A 88 7.44 -0.05 5.87
C VAL A 88 6.03 -0.57 6.14
N PHE A 89 5.73 -1.75 5.64
CA PHE A 89 4.45 -2.41 5.86
C PHE A 89 4.48 -3.30 7.09
N VAL A 90 3.57 -3.06 8.01
CA VAL A 90 3.28 -3.92 9.16
C VAL A 90 1.86 -4.47 9.05
N ARG A 91 1.63 -5.62 9.70
CA ARG A 91 0.33 -6.30 9.63
C ARG A 91 -0.69 -5.69 10.57
N ARG A 92 -0.28 -5.43 11.81
CA ARG A 92 -1.18 -4.97 12.87
C ARG A 92 -1.14 -3.45 12.99
N ARG A 93 -2.28 -2.89 13.31
CA ARG A 93 -2.43 -1.46 13.50
C ARG A 93 -1.65 -0.95 14.73
N GLU A 94 -1.70 -1.71 15.82
CA GLU A 94 -0.97 -1.40 17.05
C GLU A 94 0.54 -1.30 16.84
N ASP A 95 1.10 -2.10 15.93
CA ASP A 95 2.55 -2.13 15.65
C ASP A 95 3.03 -0.90 14.86
N VAL A 96 2.12 -0.20 14.17
CA VAL A 96 2.46 0.94 13.29
C VAL A 96 3.17 2.05 14.05
N ARG A 97 2.54 2.50 15.13
CA ARG A 97 3.08 3.58 15.97
C ARG A 97 4.32 3.13 16.72
N GLU A 98 4.27 1.95 17.34
CA GLU A 98 5.37 1.39 18.13
C GLU A 98 6.63 1.24 17.28
N LEU A 99 6.51 0.67 16.07
CA LEU A 99 7.65 0.52 15.17
C LEU A 99 8.20 1.88 14.74
N SER A 100 7.34 2.83 14.38
CA SER A 100 7.78 4.18 14.02
C SER A 100 8.53 4.87 15.18
N GLU A 101 8.04 4.75 16.41
CA GLU A 101 8.71 5.30 17.59
C GLU A 101 10.05 4.60 17.87
N THR A 102 10.10 3.29 17.69
CA THR A 102 11.33 2.50 17.85
C THR A 102 12.39 2.90 16.82
N LEU A 103 11.99 3.13 15.57
CA LEU A 103 12.89 3.63 14.52
C LEU A 103 13.40 5.03 14.85
N ARG A 104 12.54 5.93 15.36
CA ARG A 104 12.95 7.29 15.80
C ARG A 104 13.95 7.26 16.94
N LYS A 105 13.77 6.38 17.93
CA LYS A 105 14.72 6.19 19.02
C LYS A 105 16.10 5.72 18.54
N ARG A 106 16.17 5.11 17.36
CA ARG A 106 17.41 4.70 16.69
C ARG A 106 17.95 5.75 15.72
N GLY A 107 17.38 6.97 15.71
CA GLY A 107 17.85 8.07 14.86
C GLY A 107 17.26 8.08 13.45
N ILE A 108 16.37 7.14 13.10
CA ILE A 108 15.72 7.08 11.80
C ILE A 108 14.52 8.03 11.78
N ARG A 109 14.51 8.97 10.86
CA ARG A 109 13.42 9.94 10.67
C ARG A 109 12.19 9.23 10.10
N SER A 110 11.26 8.84 10.96
CA SER A 110 10.07 8.11 10.58
C SER A 110 8.78 8.79 11.01
N THR A 111 7.73 8.51 10.28
CA THR A 111 6.32 8.82 10.61
C THR A 111 5.46 7.59 10.36
N TYR A 112 4.18 7.68 10.64
CA TYR A 112 3.27 6.54 10.51
C TYR A 112 1.90 6.95 9.97
N LEU A 113 1.15 5.97 9.43
CA LEU A 113 -0.24 6.09 9.01
C LEU A 113 -1.09 5.02 9.67
N GLU A 114 -2.14 5.47 10.34
CA GLU A 114 -3.18 4.63 10.93
C GLU A 114 -4.54 4.89 10.26
N GLY A 115 -5.41 3.88 10.28
CA GLY A 115 -6.72 3.96 9.62
C GLY A 115 -7.65 5.06 10.17
N ASP A 116 -7.55 5.37 11.49
CA ASP A 116 -8.43 6.33 12.16
C ASP A 116 -7.86 7.75 12.21
N MET A 117 -6.75 7.99 11.54
CA MET A 117 -6.20 9.35 11.42
C MET A 117 -7.16 10.24 10.63
N ALA A 118 -7.36 11.47 11.11
CA ALA A 118 -8.02 12.50 10.32
C ALA A 118 -7.26 12.74 9.00
N GLN A 119 -7.98 13.09 7.94
CA GLN A 119 -7.38 13.27 6.61
C GLN A 119 -6.24 14.31 6.61
N THR A 120 -6.35 15.35 7.42
CA THR A 120 -5.29 16.35 7.60
C THR A 120 -4.00 15.77 8.18
N GLN A 121 -4.12 14.87 9.15
CA GLN A 121 -2.97 14.18 9.74
C GLN A 121 -2.32 13.20 8.75
N ARG A 122 -3.14 12.49 7.95
CA ARG A 122 -2.66 11.62 6.88
C ARG A 122 -1.87 12.41 5.85
N ASN A 123 -2.44 13.51 5.34
CA ASN A 123 -1.78 14.37 4.39
C ASN A 123 -0.44 14.89 4.93
N ASN A 124 -0.42 15.36 6.19
CA ASN A 124 0.82 15.82 6.83
C ASN A 124 1.90 14.72 6.92
N ALA A 125 1.52 13.47 7.23
CA ALA A 125 2.47 12.36 7.26
C ALA A 125 3.06 12.06 5.87
N ILE A 126 2.22 12.09 4.84
CA ILE A 126 2.63 11.91 3.44
C ILE A 126 3.53 13.06 2.98
N ASP A 127 3.16 14.30 3.27
CA ASP A 127 3.93 15.48 2.90
C ASP A 127 5.32 15.50 3.55
N LYS A 128 5.42 15.03 4.80
CA LYS A 128 6.73 14.86 5.46
C LYS A 128 7.63 13.85 4.75
N LEU A 129 7.06 12.77 4.19
CA LEU A 129 7.83 11.81 3.40
C LEU A 129 8.19 12.41 2.03
N LYS A 130 7.24 13.02 1.33
CA LYS A 130 7.46 13.67 0.03
C LYS A 130 8.54 14.76 0.11
N SER A 131 8.50 15.58 1.15
CA SER A 131 9.48 16.66 1.36
C SER A 131 10.83 16.20 1.93
N GLY A 132 10.97 14.93 2.29
CA GLY A 132 12.20 14.39 2.89
C GLY A 132 12.44 14.79 4.36
N VAL A 133 11.46 15.40 5.02
CA VAL A 133 11.49 15.67 6.47
C VAL A 133 11.61 14.36 7.23
N VAL A 134 10.91 13.32 6.78
CA VAL A 134 11.12 11.93 7.21
C VAL A 134 11.56 11.09 6.02
N THR A 135 12.26 10.00 6.31
CA THR A 135 12.75 9.07 5.28
C THR A 135 11.93 7.78 5.22
N VAL A 136 11.14 7.52 6.25
CA VAL A 136 10.36 6.28 6.37
C VAL A 136 8.94 6.57 6.84
N LEU A 137 7.99 5.94 6.17
CA LEU A 137 6.58 5.87 6.54
C LEU A 137 6.22 4.45 6.95
N VAL A 138 5.73 4.26 8.17
CA VAL A 138 5.23 2.96 8.65
C VAL A 138 3.70 2.92 8.49
N ALA A 139 3.17 1.88 7.87
CA ALA A 139 1.73 1.79 7.61
C ALA A 139 1.23 0.33 7.56
N THR A 140 -0.07 0.14 7.70
CA THR A 140 -0.76 -1.08 7.28
C THR A 140 -1.25 -0.95 5.85
N ASP A 141 -1.59 -2.09 5.20
CA ASP A 141 -2.16 -2.08 3.84
C ASP A 141 -3.39 -1.18 3.72
N VAL A 142 -4.29 -1.26 4.70
CA VAL A 142 -5.52 -0.45 4.71
C VAL A 142 -5.23 1.04 4.80
N ALA A 143 -4.29 1.41 5.64
CA ALA A 143 -3.90 2.82 5.80
C ALA A 143 -3.12 3.35 4.59
N ALA A 144 -2.37 2.50 3.90
CA ALA A 144 -1.58 2.87 2.73
C ALA A 144 -2.37 2.89 1.41
N ARG A 145 -3.59 2.38 1.39
CA ARG A 145 -4.42 2.42 0.16
C ARG A 145 -4.67 3.83 -0.32
N GLY A 146 -4.51 4.04 -1.63
CA GLY A 146 -4.73 5.35 -2.26
C GLY A 146 -3.68 6.39 -1.93
N ILE A 147 -2.54 5.99 -1.36
CA ILE A 147 -1.40 6.88 -1.21
C ILE A 147 -0.70 6.96 -2.55
N ASP A 148 -0.67 8.16 -3.10
CA ASP A 148 0.14 8.50 -4.26
C ASP A 148 1.42 9.18 -3.78
N ILE A 149 2.52 8.45 -3.78
CA ILE A 149 3.86 8.96 -3.45
C ILE A 149 4.78 8.66 -4.60
N ASP A 150 5.06 9.69 -5.37
CA ASP A 150 6.09 9.64 -6.40
C ASP A 150 7.46 9.36 -5.77
N ASP A 151 8.32 8.65 -6.50
CA ASP A 151 9.71 8.40 -6.13
C ASP A 151 9.90 7.60 -4.82
N VAL A 152 9.00 6.68 -4.49
CA VAL A 152 9.28 5.69 -3.44
C VAL A 152 10.53 4.90 -3.86
N THR A 153 11.56 4.94 -3.03
CA THR A 153 12.83 4.26 -3.33
C THR A 153 12.85 2.82 -2.84
N HIS A 154 12.17 2.56 -1.73
CA HIS A 154 12.17 1.25 -1.09
C HIS A 154 10.82 0.91 -0.47
N VAL A 155 10.37 -0.31 -0.69
CA VAL A 155 9.25 -0.92 0.02
C VAL A 155 9.79 -2.03 0.90
N MET A 156 9.53 -1.96 2.19
CA MET A 156 10.01 -2.91 3.18
C MET A 156 8.81 -3.63 3.82
N ASN A 157 8.67 -4.91 3.51
CA ASN A 157 7.66 -5.75 4.13
C ASN A 157 8.17 -6.23 5.49
N PHE A 158 7.98 -5.40 6.54
CA PHE A 158 8.30 -5.83 7.90
C PHE A 158 7.48 -7.06 8.27
N ASP A 159 6.22 -7.08 7.89
CA ASP A 159 5.40 -8.28 7.91
C ASP A 159 4.96 -8.64 6.49
N LEU A 160 5.12 -9.92 6.14
CA LEU A 160 4.65 -10.42 4.87
C LEU A 160 3.12 -10.30 4.77
N PRO A 161 2.59 -9.92 3.62
CA PRO A 161 1.15 -9.90 3.40
C PRO A 161 0.56 -11.32 3.36
N TYR A 162 -0.75 -11.42 3.53
CA TYR A 162 -1.44 -12.72 3.48
C TYR A 162 -1.62 -13.28 2.06
N SER A 163 -1.57 -12.43 1.04
CA SER A 163 -1.78 -12.81 -0.35
C SER A 163 -0.71 -12.24 -1.28
N ALA A 164 -0.51 -12.91 -2.41
CA ALA A 164 0.35 -12.42 -3.47
C ALA A 164 -0.15 -11.09 -4.05
N ASP A 165 -1.47 -10.94 -4.18
CA ASP A 165 -2.07 -9.68 -4.67
C ASP A 165 -1.74 -8.50 -3.76
N THR A 166 -1.85 -8.68 -2.44
CA THR A 166 -1.44 -7.64 -1.49
C THR A 166 0.04 -7.32 -1.62
N TYR A 167 0.89 -8.34 -1.85
CA TYR A 167 2.31 -8.13 -2.10
C TYR A 167 2.54 -7.29 -3.35
N LEU A 168 1.88 -7.62 -4.45
CA LEU A 168 1.97 -6.86 -5.70
C LEU A 168 1.51 -5.41 -5.51
N HIS A 169 0.41 -5.19 -4.80
CA HIS A 169 -0.08 -3.84 -4.48
C HIS A 169 0.87 -3.01 -3.61
N ARG A 170 1.74 -3.65 -2.80
CA ARG A 170 2.74 -2.94 -2.00
C ARG A 170 3.94 -2.50 -2.82
N ILE A 171 4.35 -3.30 -3.79
CA ILE A 171 5.55 -3.04 -4.59
C ILE A 171 5.27 -2.22 -5.86
N GLY A 172 4.01 -2.04 -6.24
CA GLY A 172 3.58 -1.21 -7.38
C GLY A 172 3.17 -1.99 -8.60
#